data_a7d0349a2a11209fbd8386cf77a6b34d
#
_entry.id   a7d0349a2a11209fbd8386cf77a6b34d
#
_cell.length_a   1.000
_cell.length_b   1.000
_cell.length_c   1.000
_cell.angle_alpha   90.00
_cell.angle_beta   90.00
_cell.angle_gamma   90.00
#
_symmetry.space_group_name_H-M   'P 1'
#
loop_
_entity.id
_entity.type
_entity.pdbx_description
1 polymer ?
#
loop_
_entity_poly.entity_id
_entity_poly.type
_entity_poly.pdbx_seq_one_letter_code
_entity_poly.pdbx_strand_id
1 'polypeptide(L)'
;MRQIKSAARIARQIRETESAMDQTILRANALVSAMIEARIEGNFAAEVGQEALDNVVSGLKAMTEARGAIARGHGDLAKLADDLAIEWRLDGPLEEKLRTYFSVKPAAQDAA
;
A
#
# COMPACT_ATOMS: atom_id res chain seq x y z
N MET A 1 10.38 -3.57 28.16
CA MET A 1 9.64 -4.19 27.05
C MET A 1 10.24 -5.55 26.69
N ARG A 2 9.40 -6.46 26.32
CA ARG A 2 9.85 -7.79 25.90
C ARG A 2 10.39 -7.73 24.49
N GLN A 3 11.48 -8.46 24.24
CA GLN A 3 12.03 -8.62 22.92
C GLN A 3 11.75 -10.01 22.39
N ILE A 4 11.14 -10.08 21.25
CA ILE A 4 10.83 -11.33 20.57
C ILE A 4 11.40 -11.22 19.16
N LYS A 5 12.28 -12.15 18.78
CA LYS A 5 12.93 -12.12 17.45
C LYS A 5 11.91 -12.10 16.31
N SER A 6 10.81 -12.84 16.49
CA SER A 6 9.76 -12.88 15.46
C SER A 6 9.08 -11.53 15.28
N ALA A 7 9.03 -10.68 16.31
CA ALA A 7 8.41 -9.36 16.17
C ALA A 7 9.17 -8.49 15.19
N ALA A 8 10.50 -8.47 15.25
CA ALA A 8 11.31 -7.72 14.29
C ALA A 8 11.14 -8.26 12.87
N ARG A 9 11.04 -9.58 12.73
CA ARG A 9 10.82 -10.20 11.43
C ARG A 9 9.45 -9.84 10.86
N ILE A 10 8.42 -9.85 11.69
CA ILE A 10 7.07 -9.45 11.26
C ILE A 10 7.06 -8.00 10.82
N ALA A 11 7.69 -7.12 11.59
CA ALA A 11 7.77 -5.70 11.24
C ALA A 11 8.43 -5.50 9.87
N ARG A 12 9.52 -6.21 9.62
CA ARG A 12 10.20 -6.14 8.33
C ARG A 12 9.36 -6.71 7.19
N GLN A 13 8.71 -7.85 7.43
CA GLN A 13 7.90 -8.50 6.41
C GLN A 13 6.69 -7.67 6.02
N ILE A 14 6.05 -6.99 6.97
CA ILE A 14 4.90 -6.16 6.61
C ILE A 14 5.31 -4.96 5.78
N ARG A 15 6.48 -4.36 6.07
CA ARG A 15 6.99 -3.25 5.23
C ARG A 15 7.32 -3.72 3.83
N GLU A 16 7.95 -4.88 3.72
CA GLU A 16 8.28 -5.45 2.40
C GLU A 16 7.03 -5.80 1.62
N THR A 17 6.00 -6.29 2.30
CA THR A 17 4.71 -6.60 1.66
C THR A 17 4.05 -5.32 1.16
N GLU A 18 4.02 -4.27 1.96
CA GLU A 18 3.47 -2.98 1.54
C GLU A 18 4.20 -2.43 0.33
N SER A 19 5.53 -2.50 0.35
CA SER A 19 6.35 -2.04 -0.77
C SER A 19 6.10 -2.85 -2.03
N ALA A 20 5.99 -4.17 -1.91
CA ALA A 20 5.70 -5.05 -3.04
C ALA A 20 4.33 -4.75 -3.64
N MET A 21 3.34 -4.45 -2.80
CA MET A 21 2.01 -4.08 -3.29
C MET A 21 2.03 -2.75 -4.05
N ASP A 22 2.78 -1.78 -3.55
CA ASP A 22 2.94 -0.51 -4.26
C ASP A 22 3.56 -0.73 -5.64
N GLN A 23 4.59 -1.58 -5.75
CA GLN A 23 5.21 -1.88 -7.03
C GLN A 23 4.25 -2.61 -7.97
N THR A 24 3.45 -3.53 -7.43
CA THR A 24 2.46 -4.25 -8.22
C THR A 24 1.40 -3.30 -8.77
N ILE A 25 0.92 -2.37 -7.96
CA ILE A 25 -0.08 -1.37 -8.39
C ILE A 25 0.51 -0.46 -9.48
N LEU A 26 1.76 -0.03 -9.34
CA LEU A 26 2.43 0.75 -10.37
C LEU A 26 2.52 -0.01 -11.69
N ARG A 27 2.84 -1.29 -11.64
CA ARG A 27 2.90 -2.12 -12.84
C ARG A 27 1.54 -2.35 -13.46
N ALA A 28 0.51 -2.58 -12.66
CA ALA A 28 -0.85 -2.75 -13.15
C ALA A 28 -1.35 -1.46 -13.81
N ASN A 29 -1.00 -0.31 -13.23
CA ASN A 29 -1.34 0.97 -13.82
C ASN A 29 -0.64 1.16 -15.18
N ALA A 30 0.63 0.75 -15.28
CA ALA A 30 1.38 0.80 -16.53
C ALA A 30 0.73 -0.11 -17.59
N LEU A 31 0.21 -1.27 -17.17
CA LEU A 31 -0.51 -2.17 -18.07
C LEU A 31 -1.77 -1.49 -18.64
N VAL A 32 -2.54 -0.83 -17.79
CA VAL A 32 -3.73 -0.08 -18.24
C VAL A 32 -3.34 0.97 -19.28
N SER A 33 -2.28 1.73 -19.01
CA SER A 33 -1.79 2.73 -19.96
C SER A 33 -1.39 2.11 -21.28
N ALA A 34 -0.66 0.99 -21.25
CA ALA A 34 -0.24 0.28 -22.45
C ALA A 34 -1.42 -0.22 -23.28
N MET A 35 -2.47 -0.68 -22.61
CA MET A 35 -3.68 -1.15 -23.31
C MET A 35 -4.37 -0.02 -24.06
N ILE A 36 -4.48 1.14 -23.46
CA ILE A 36 -5.07 2.32 -24.10
C ILE A 36 -4.18 2.78 -25.26
N GLU A 37 -2.88 2.85 -25.03
CA GLU A 37 -1.92 3.25 -26.07
C GLU A 37 -1.96 2.33 -27.28
N ALA A 38 -2.08 1.01 -27.04
CA ALA A 38 -2.18 0.03 -28.12
C ALA A 38 -3.45 0.22 -28.96
N ARG A 39 -4.58 0.54 -28.31
CA ARG A 39 -5.82 0.83 -29.04
C ARG A 39 -5.65 2.08 -29.93
N ILE A 40 -5.04 3.12 -29.39
CA ILE A 40 -4.81 4.36 -30.13
C ILE A 40 -3.87 4.11 -31.32
N GLU A 41 -2.76 3.42 -31.06
CA GLU A 41 -1.75 3.11 -32.07
C GLU A 41 -2.34 2.29 -33.22
N GLY A 42 -3.19 1.32 -32.90
CA GLY A 42 -3.86 0.49 -33.89
C GLY A 42 -5.05 1.16 -34.56
N ASN A 43 -5.40 2.36 -34.10
CA ASN A 43 -6.58 3.09 -34.61
C ASN A 43 -7.87 2.27 -34.53
N PHE A 44 -8.02 1.47 -33.46
CA PHE A 44 -9.21 0.69 -33.21
C PHE A 44 -10.28 1.56 -32.58
N ALA A 45 -11.55 1.18 -32.78
CA ALA A 45 -12.67 1.86 -32.15
C ALA A 45 -12.58 1.81 -30.62
N ALA A 46 -13.22 2.76 -29.95
CA ALA A 46 -13.13 2.90 -28.49
C ALA A 46 -13.57 1.65 -27.75
N GLU A 47 -14.53 0.90 -28.26
CA GLU A 47 -15.05 -0.31 -27.63
C GLU A 47 -14.16 -1.54 -27.80
N VAL A 48 -13.15 -1.48 -28.64
CA VAL A 48 -12.24 -2.59 -28.84
C VAL A 48 -11.41 -2.82 -27.58
N GLY A 49 -11.48 -4.02 -27.03
CA GLY A 49 -10.73 -4.37 -25.82
C GLY A 49 -11.37 -3.91 -24.52
N GLN A 50 -12.59 -3.37 -24.56
CA GLN A 50 -13.24 -2.82 -23.36
C GLN A 50 -13.42 -3.89 -22.28
N GLU A 51 -13.81 -5.11 -22.63
CA GLU A 51 -13.99 -6.18 -21.66
C GLU A 51 -12.66 -6.53 -20.95
N ALA A 52 -11.59 -6.62 -21.72
CA ALA A 52 -10.26 -6.90 -21.14
C ALA A 52 -9.84 -5.75 -20.21
N LEU A 53 -10.08 -4.51 -20.63
CA LEU A 53 -9.76 -3.34 -19.80
C LEU A 53 -10.54 -3.35 -18.51
N ASP A 54 -11.84 -3.65 -18.56
CA ASP A 54 -12.69 -3.75 -17.37
C ASP A 54 -12.14 -4.76 -16.39
N ASN A 55 -11.70 -5.92 -16.89
CA ASN A 55 -11.16 -6.98 -16.03
C ASN A 55 -9.83 -6.58 -15.41
N VAL A 56 -8.95 -5.93 -16.17
CA VAL A 56 -7.66 -5.46 -15.63
C VAL A 56 -7.89 -4.37 -14.58
N VAL A 57 -8.78 -3.43 -14.83
CA VAL A 57 -9.09 -2.35 -13.88
C VAL A 57 -9.75 -2.92 -12.62
N SER A 58 -10.60 -3.94 -12.76
CA SER A 58 -11.16 -4.64 -11.61
C SER A 58 -10.07 -5.28 -10.75
N GLY A 59 -9.05 -5.86 -11.39
CA GLY A 59 -7.88 -6.39 -10.67
C GLY A 59 -7.11 -5.29 -9.95
N LEU A 60 -6.92 -4.15 -10.60
CA LEU A 60 -6.26 -3.00 -9.98
C LEU A 60 -7.03 -2.53 -8.74
N LYS A 61 -8.35 -2.45 -8.83
CA LYS A 61 -9.19 -2.10 -7.70
C LYS A 61 -9.01 -3.09 -6.54
N ALA A 62 -9.00 -4.39 -6.85
CA ALA A 62 -8.78 -5.42 -5.84
C ALA A 62 -7.41 -5.27 -5.17
N MET A 63 -6.39 -4.89 -5.91
CA MET A 63 -5.06 -4.63 -5.35
C MET A 63 -5.07 -3.44 -4.38
N THR A 64 -5.80 -2.37 -4.72
CA THR A 64 -5.88 -1.21 -3.82
C THR A 64 -6.66 -1.55 -2.56
N GLU A 65 -7.69 -2.36 -2.65
CA GLU A 65 -8.43 -2.85 -1.49
C GLU A 65 -7.55 -3.72 -0.60
N ALA A 66 -6.78 -4.64 -1.21
CA ALA A 66 -5.85 -5.48 -0.47
C ALA A 66 -4.77 -4.64 0.21
N ARG A 67 -4.26 -3.62 -0.47
CA ARG A 67 -3.27 -2.71 0.10
C ARG A 67 -3.83 -2.02 1.34
N GLY A 68 -5.06 -1.54 1.28
CA GLY A 68 -5.72 -0.94 2.44
C GLY A 68 -5.85 -1.91 3.61
N ALA A 69 -6.17 -3.18 3.33
CA ALA A 69 -6.27 -4.21 4.36
C ALA A 69 -4.92 -4.49 5.01
N ILE A 70 -3.85 -4.57 4.22
CA ILE A 70 -2.50 -4.77 4.76
C ILE A 70 -2.08 -3.58 5.63
N ALA A 71 -2.38 -2.36 5.21
CA ALA A 71 -2.08 -1.17 5.98
C ALA A 71 -2.81 -1.17 7.33
N ARG A 72 -4.07 -1.59 7.34
CA ARG A 72 -4.83 -1.74 8.59
C ARG A 72 -4.24 -2.83 9.47
N GLY A 73 -3.84 -3.96 8.88
CA GLY A 73 -3.16 -5.03 9.60
C GLY A 73 -1.84 -4.57 10.23
N HIS A 74 -1.12 -3.70 9.54
CA HIS A 74 0.09 -3.08 10.08
C HIS A 74 -0.23 -2.33 11.38
N GLY A 75 -1.26 -1.50 11.37
CA GLY A 75 -1.70 -0.78 12.56
C GLY A 75 -2.16 -1.71 13.68
N ASP A 76 -2.88 -2.78 13.31
CA ASP A 76 -3.35 -3.78 14.27
C ASP A 76 -2.17 -4.49 14.95
N LEU A 77 -1.13 -4.83 14.19
CA LEU A 77 0.05 -5.48 14.73
C LEU A 77 0.82 -4.56 15.66
N ALA A 78 0.94 -3.28 15.31
CA ALA A 78 1.58 -2.30 16.17
C ALA A 78 0.84 -2.15 17.50
N LYS A 79 -0.49 -2.08 17.45
CA LYS A 79 -1.33 -2.00 18.64
C LYS A 79 -1.19 -3.26 19.50
N LEU A 80 -1.20 -4.41 18.86
CA LEU A 80 -1.04 -5.69 19.58
C LEU A 80 0.31 -5.74 20.29
N ALA A 81 1.37 -5.29 19.65
CA ALA A 81 2.69 -5.24 20.27
C ALA A 81 2.69 -4.35 21.51
N ASP A 82 2.04 -3.18 21.42
CA ASP A 82 1.91 -2.29 22.56
C ASP A 82 1.13 -2.93 23.69
N ASP A 83 0.00 -3.58 23.37
CA ASP A 83 -0.85 -4.24 24.37
C ASP A 83 -0.10 -5.37 25.09
N LEU A 84 0.80 -6.05 24.40
CA LEU A 84 1.58 -7.15 24.95
C LEU A 84 2.94 -6.72 25.50
N ALA A 85 3.23 -5.43 25.49
CA ALA A 85 4.52 -4.86 25.91
C ALA A 85 5.70 -5.50 25.16
N ILE A 86 5.52 -5.72 23.86
CA ILE A 86 6.57 -6.25 22.99
C ILE A 86 7.22 -5.09 22.26
N GLU A 87 8.55 -5.09 22.21
CA GLU A 87 9.26 -4.11 21.41
C GLU A 87 8.96 -4.33 19.95
N TRP A 88 8.48 -3.27 19.28
CA TRP A 88 8.06 -3.30 17.90
C TRP A 88 8.80 -2.23 17.12
N ARG A 89 9.66 -2.65 16.22
CA ARG A 89 10.37 -1.72 15.34
C ARG A 89 9.84 -1.87 13.94
N LEU A 90 8.91 -0.98 13.64
CA LEU A 90 8.26 -0.95 12.35
C LEU A 90 9.09 -0.28 11.30
N ASP A 91 9.88 0.66 11.70
CA ASP A 91 10.25 1.76 10.85
C ASP A 91 11.73 1.84 10.64
N GLY A 92 12.08 2.11 9.40
CA GLY A 92 13.33 2.78 9.11
C GLY A 92 13.12 4.29 9.35
N PRO A 93 14.19 5.06 9.26
CA PRO A 93 14.12 6.51 9.53
C PRO A 93 13.11 7.26 8.66
N LEU A 94 12.95 6.87 7.40
CA LEU A 94 12.02 7.53 6.49
C LEU A 94 10.57 7.34 6.90
N GLU A 95 10.18 6.11 7.24
CA GLU A 95 8.83 5.82 7.68
C GLU A 95 8.47 6.60 8.93
N GLU A 96 9.39 6.66 9.87
CA GLU A 96 9.18 7.40 11.11
C GLU A 96 8.95 8.88 10.84
N LYS A 97 9.72 9.47 9.94
CA LYS A 97 9.54 10.87 9.56
C LYS A 97 8.19 11.13 8.94
N LEU A 98 7.76 10.28 8.05
CA LEU A 98 6.46 10.44 7.39
C LEU A 98 5.32 10.27 8.38
N ARG A 99 5.42 9.30 9.27
CA ARG A 99 4.42 9.09 10.29
C ARG A 99 4.29 10.29 11.22
N THR A 100 5.40 10.84 11.66
CA THR A 100 5.42 12.03 12.50
C THR A 100 4.78 13.22 11.78
N TYR A 101 5.11 13.41 10.52
CA TYR A 101 4.55 14.48 9.71
C TYR A 101 3.02 14.39 9.65
N PHE A 102 2.49 13.23 9.31
CA PHE A 102 1.05 13.05 9.19
C PHE A 102 0.32 13.10 10.52
N SER A 103 0.96 12.74 11.61
CA SER A 103 0.36 12.82 12.94
C SER A 103 0.25 14.25 13.44
N VAL A 104 1.25 15.08 13.15
CA VAL A 104 1.28 16.47 13.58
C VAL A 104 0.29 17.32 12.81
N LYS A 105 0.12 17.05 11.53
CA LYS A 105 -0.68 17.86 10.63
C LYS A 105 -2.14 18.02 11.08
N PRO A 106 -2.86 16.96 11.46
CA PRO A 106 -4.24 17.12 11.94
C PRO A 106 -4.34 17.99 13.19
N ALA A 107 -3.42 17.83 14.12
CA ALA A 107 -3.40 18.65 15.33
C ALA A 107 -3.17 20.13 15.02
N ALA A 108 -2.30 20.44 14.07
CA ALA A 108 -2.04 21.80 13.64
C ALA A 108 -3.27 22.43 12.99
N GLN A 109 -4.03 21.66 12.24
CA GLN A 109 -5.27 22.13 11.62
C GLN A 109 -6.31 22.45 12.68
N ASP A 110 -6.42 21.62 13.69
CA ASP A 110 -7.37 21.83 14.78
C ASP A 110 -7.03 23.08 15.59
N ALA A 111 -5.76 23.38 15.72
CA ALA A 111 -5.31 24.55 16.44
C ALA A 111 -5.57 25.87 15.70
N ALA A 112 -5.74 25.81 14.42
CA ALA A 112 -6.00 26.98 13.61
C ALA A 112 -7.47 27.37 13.64
#